data_e44d3540e13d693b280851bb0b772d26
#
_entry.id   e44d3540e13d693b280851bb0b772d26
#
_cell.length_a   1.000
_cell.length_b   1.000
_cell.length_c   1.000
_cell.angle_alpha   90.00
_cell.angle_beta   90.00
_cell.angle_gamma   90.00
#
_symmetry.space_group_name_H-M   'P 1'
#
loop_
_entity.id
_entity.type
_entity.pdbx_description
1 polymer ?
#
loop_
_entity_poly.entity_id
_entity_poly.type
_entity_poly.pdbx_seq_one_letter_code
_entity_poly.pdbx_strand_id
1 'polypeptide(L)'
;MNNTALVMNKISQLPVQQRQEIIGLLEELEEAKAKESSRTDFITFVKRMWPSFIAGRHHSIMSDAFERVANGELKRLIINMPPRHTKSEFASYLFPAWFLGRYPEKKIIQTAHTAELAVGFGRKVRNLINQEDFQEVFPGISLSADSKAAGRWNTNKKGDYFAIGVGGAVTGKGADVLIIDDPHSEQEAALGAYNPDVYDKVYEWYTSGPRQRLQPGGAIIIVMTRWSTRDLTGQIIKSATQREGADEWEVIELPAILPSEEPLWPEFWPLDQLQALKAELPVSKWSAQYQQDPTAEEGALIKREWWQEWEYDSPPPCEAIIQSWDTAFLKTQRADYSACTCLLYTSDAADEERG
;
A
#
# COMPACT_ATOMS: atom_id res chain seq x y z
N MET A 1 -23.44 -0.19 38.39
CA MET A 1 -24.58 0.43 37.69
C MET A 1 -24.02 1.48 36.76
N ASN A 2 -24.38 1.39 35.49
CA ASN A 2 -23.76 2.18 34.43
C ASN A 2 -24.11 3.68 34.60
N ASN A 3 -23.13 4.57 34.74
CA ASN A 3 -23.32 6.03 34.87
C ASN A 3 -24.26 6.60 33.80
N THR A 4 -24.24 6.02 32.60
CA THR A 4 -25.10 6.40 31.46
C THR A 4 -26.60 6.17 31.76
N ALA A 5 -26.96 5.04 32.38
CA ALA A 5 -28.36 4.77 32.74
C ALA A 5 -28.88 5.73 33.79
N LEU A 6 -28.05 6.14 34.75
CA LEU A 6 -28.39 7.13 35.78
C LEU A 6 -28.61 8.54 35.19
N VAL A 7 -27.75 8.92 34.21
CA VAL A 7 -27.88 10.21 33.49
C VAL A 7 -29.14 10.22 32.63
N MET A 8 -29.42 9.15 31.89
CA MET A 8 -30.61 9.06 31.05
C MET A 8 -31.91 9.09 31.88
N ASN A 9 -31.92 8.46 33.06
CA ASN A 9 -33.04 8.53 33.98
C ASN A 9 -33.29 9.93 34.54
N LYS A 10 -32.23 10.69 34.84
CA LYS A 10 -32.34 12.10 35.27
C LYS A 10 -32.86 12.98 34.12
N ILE A 11 -32.38 12.81 32.90
CA ILE A 11 -32.84 13.55 31.72
C ILE A 11 -34.31 13.27 31.44
N SER A 12 -34.79 12.03 31.64
CA SER A 12 -36.19 11.68 31.39
C SER A 12 -37.19 12.37 32.35
N GLN A 13 -36.71 12.83 33.51
CA GLN A 13 -37.52 13.53 34.52
C GLN A 13 -37.60 15.06 34.30
N LEU A 14 -36.81 15.62 33.38
CA LEU A 14 -36.82 17.04 33.09
C LEU A 14 -38.02 17.47 32.22
N PRO A 15 -38.43 18.74 32.26
CA PRO A 15 -39.39 19.30 31.33
C PRO A 15 -38.96 19.07 29.87
N VAL A 16 -39.96 18.92 28.96
CA VAL A 16 -39.73 18.63 27.55
C VAL A 16 -38.73 19.57 26.90
N GLN A 17 -38.85 20.88 27.17
CA GLN A 17 -37.95 21.90 26.63
C GLN A 17 -36.51 21.71 27.08
N GLN A 18 -36.25 21.43 28.37
CA GLN A 18 -34.92 21.19 28.89
C GLN A 18 -34.34 19.89 28.36
N ARG A 19 -35.17 18.85 28.14
CA ARG A 19 -34.71 17.60 27.50
C ARG A 19 -34.24 17.85 26.07
N GLN A 20 -35.00 18.63 25.28
CA GLN A 20 -34.60 18.98 23.91
C GLN A 20 -33.30 19.78 23.87
N GLU A 21 -33.13 20.74 24.78
CA GLU A 21 -31.89 21.50 24.91
C GLU A 21 -30.68 20.63 25.25
N ILE A 22 -30.83 19.69 26.21
CA ILE A 22 -29.77 18.76 26.58
C ILE A 22 -29.43 17.79 25.43
N ILE A 23 -30.44 17.29 24.72
CA ILE A 23 -30.22 16.43 23.55
C ILE A 23 -29.43 17.18 22.49
N GLY A 24 -29.81 18.42 22.18
CA GLY A 24 -29.07 19.26 21.21
C GLY A 24 -27.61 19.49 21.63
N LEU A 25 -27.36 19.80 22.90
CA LEU A 25 -25.99 19.95 23.41
C LEU A 25 -25.18 18.66 23.37
N LEU A 26 -25.81 17.50 23.59
CA LEU A 26 -25.15 16.21 23.48
C LEU A 26 -24.79 15.88 22.03
N GLU A 27 -25.70 16.15 21.09
CA GLU A 27 -25.47 16.00 19.65
C GLU A 27 -24.33 16.91 19.17
N GLU A 28 -24.30 18.16 19.60
CA GLU A 28 -23.21 19.11 19.31
C GLU A 28 -21.86 18.62 19.87
N LEU A 29 -21.87 18.10 21.10
CA LEU A 29 -20.67 17.55 21.74
C LEU A 29 -20.15 16.28 21.02
N GLU A 30 -21.06 15.40 20.65
CA GLU A 30 -20.70 14.19 19.88
C GLU A 30 -20.13 14.55 18.50
N GLU A 31 -20.74 15.50 17.82
CA GLU A 31 -20.22 15.98 16.53
C GLU A 31 -18.85 16.69 16.68
N ALA A 32 -18.68 17.50 17.71
CA ALA A 32 -17.38 18.12 17.99
C ALA A 32 -16.28 17.07 18.28
N LYS A 33 -16.61 16.03 19.04
CA LYS A 33 -15.71 14.90 19.28
C LYS A 33 -15.39 14.12 18.01
N ALA A 34 -16.38 13.87 17.17
CA ALA A 34 -16.19 13.18 15.89
C ALA A 34 -15.29 14.00 14.95
N LYS A 35 -15.46 15.33 14.91
CA LYS A 35 -14.56 16.22 14.16
C LYS A 35 -13.13 16.18 14.69
N GLU A 36 -12.95 16.23 16.00
CA GLU A 36 -11.62 16.16 16.63
C GLU A 36 -10.96 14.80 16.40
N SER A 37 -11.72 13.71 16.53
CA SER A 37 -11.24 12.37 16.18
C SER A 37 -10.81 12.29 14.71
N SER A 38 -11.59 12.86 13.79
CA SER A 38 -11.22 12.89 12.36
C SER A 38 -9.93 13.68 12.06
N ARG A 39 -9.53 14.62 12.94
CA ARG A 39 -8.25 15.34 12.78
C ARG A 39 -7.05 14.48 13.13
N THR A 40 -7.18 13.58 14.08
CA THR A 40 -6.07 12.82 14.67
C THR A 40 -6.01 11.37 14.20
N ASP A 41 -7.15 10.77 13.91
CA ASP A 41 -7.32 9.38 13.47
C ASP A 41 -7.73 9.33 12.00
N PHE A 42 -6.87 8.72 11.18
CA PHE A 42 -7.04 8.74 9.74
C PHE A 42 -8.23 7.90 9.27
N ILE A 43 -8.49 6.74 9.88
CA ILE A 43 -9.64 5.91 9.48
C ILE A 43 -10.98 6.58 9.81
N THR A 44 -11.04 7.36 10.88
CA THR A 44 -12.22 8.17 11.22
C THR A 44 -12.44 9.28 10.20
N PHE A 45 -11.36 9.94 9.75
CA PHE A 45 -11.41 10.89 8.66
C PHE A 45 -11.90 10.22 7.36
N VAL A 46 -11.37 9.05 7.00
CA VAL A 46 -11.81 8.28 5.82
C VAL A 46 -13.30 8.01 5.86
N LYS A 47 -13.82 7.49 6.99
CA LYS A 47 -15.26 7.19 7.15
C LYS A 47 -16.14 8.44 7.01
N ARG A 48 -15.66 9.60 7.47
CA ARG A 48 -16.38 10.87 7.33
C ARG A 48 -16.40 11.37 5.89
N MET A 49 -15.24 11.32 5.20
CA MET A 49 -15.12 11.81 3.81
C MET A 49 -15.67 10.83 2.78
N TRP A 50 -15.88 9.59 3.14
CA TRP A 50 -16.38 8.55 2.27
C TRP A 50 -17.51 7.73 2.92
N PRO A 51 -18.76 8.23 2.92
CA PRO A 51 -19.89 7.60 3.62
C PRO A 51 -20.20 6.16 3.16
N SER A 52 -19.92 5.80 1.90
CA SER A 52 -20.11 4.44 1.37
C SER A 52 -18.89 3.52 1.57
N PHE A 53 -17.93 3.92 2.38
CA PHE A 53 -16.73 3.14 2.63
C PHE A 53 -17.03 1.84 3.35
N ILE A 54 -16.60 0.73 2.75
CA ILE A 54 -16.67 -0.60 3.34
C ILE A 54 -15.32 -0.91 3.98
N ALA A 55 -15.28 -0.94 5.29
CA ALA A 55 -14.04 -1.18 6.02
C ALA A 55 -13.63 -2.66 5.93
N GLY A 56 -12.33 -2.91 5.73
CA GLY A 56 -11.70 -4.23 5.83
C GLY A 56 -10.46 -4.13 6.72
N ARG A 57 -9.90 -5.27 7.12
CA ARG A 57 -8.73 -5.33 8.03
C ARG A 57 -7.51 -4.57 7.53
N HIS A 58 -7.25 -4.60 6.23
CA HIS A 58 -6.12 -3.91 5.60
C HIS A 58 -6.20 -2.38 5.73
N HIS A 59 -7.40 -1.82 5.79
CA HIS A 59 -7.59 -0.40 5.96
C HIS A 59 -7.06 0.12 7.31
N SER A 60 -7.26 -0.66 8.38
CA SER A 60 -6.70 -0.30 9.69
C SER A 60 -5.17 -0.37 9.70
N ILE A 61 -4.60 -1.38 9.03
CA ILE A 61 -3.14 -1.53 8.88
C ILE A 61 -2.56 -0.34 8.10
N MET A 62 -3.17 0.03 6.97
CA MET A 62 -2.74 1.19 6.19
C MET A 62 -2.89 2.49 6.97
N SER A 63 -4.00 2.64 7.70
CA SER A 63 -4.29 3.83 8.50
C SER A 63 -3.22 4.05 9.56
N ASP A 64 -2.88 3.03 10.33
CA ASP A 64 -1.80 3.07 11.32
C ASP A 64 -0.47 3.51 10.69
N ALA A 65 -0.10 2.88 9.55
CA ALA A 65 1.14 3.22 8.86
C ALA A 65 1.15 4.68 8.36
N PHE A 66 0.04 5.17 7.81
CA PHE A 66 -0.08 6.55 7.35
C PHE A 66 -0.06 7.55 8.50
N GLU A 67 -0.67 7.23 9.64
CA GLU A 67 -0.60 8.06 10.84
C GLU A 67 0.83 8.19 11.37
N ARG A 68 1.57 7.09 11.42
CA ARG A 68 2.98 7.09 11.81
C ARG A 68 3.84 7.89 10.83
N VAL A 69 3.52 7.84 9.52
CA VAL A 69 4.17 8.72 8.53
C VAL A 69 3.84 10.18 8.82
N ALA A 70 2.58 10.52 9.04
CA ALA A 70 2.16 11.90 9.30
C ALA A 70 2.76 12.46 10.61
N ASN A 71 2.89 11.62 11.63
CA ASN A 71 3.52 11.98 12.90
C ASN A 71 5.06 12.04 12.83
N GLY A 72 5.65 11.62 11.71
CA GLY A 72 7.09 11.64 11.50
C GLY A 72 7.84 10.47 12.11
N GLU A 73 7.15 9.45 12.57
CA GLU A 73 7.70 8.23 13.17
C GLU A 73 8.18 7.23 12.11
N LEU A 74 7.48 7.16 10.97
CA LEU A 74 7.79 6.30 9.84
C LEU A 74 8.19 7.13 8.62
N LYS A 75 9.38 6.90 8.08
CA LYS A 75 9.93 7.70 6.98
C LYS A 75 9.95 6.99 5.64
N ARG A 76 9.92 5.68 5.63
CA ARG A 76 10.03 4.85 4.43
C ARG A 76 8.99 3.73 4.51
N LEU A 77 7.95 3.85 3.71
CA LEU A 77 6.81 2.94 3.70
C LEU A 77 6.58 2.40 2.30
N ILE A 78 6.50 1.09 2.18
CA ILE A 78 6.01 0.39 1.00
C ILE A 78 4.77 -0.41 1.39
N ILE A 79 3.69 -0.26 0.61
CA ILE A 79 2.48 -1.09 0.74
C ILE A 79 2.23 -1.77 -0.59
N ASN A 80 2.36 -3.08 -0.61
CA ASN A 80 2.04 -3.91 -1.76
C ASN A 80 0.69 -4.59 -1.51
N MET A 81 -0.25 -4.43 -2.45
CA MET A 81 -1.57 -5.03 -2.33
C MET A 81 -2.26 -5.18 -3.68
N PRO A 82 -3.27 -6.05 -3.77
CA PRO A 82 -3.93 -6.36 -5.03
C PRO A 82 -4.61 -5.16 -5.69
N PRO A 83 -4.90 -5.24 -6.98
CA PRO A 83 -5.76 -4.27 -7.64
C PRO A 83 -7.13 -4.18 -6.95
N ARG A 84 -7.76 -3.00 -7.01
CA ARG A 84 -9.13 -2.75 -6.51
C ARG A 84 -9.33 -2.96 -4.99
N HIS A 85 -8.26 -2.91 -4.21
CA HIS A 85 -8.29 -2.95 -2.74
C HIS A 85 -8.05 -1.57 -2.10
N THR A 86 -8.33 -0.48 -2.82
CA THR A 86 -8.36 0.92 -2.33
C THR A 86 -7.02 1.55 -1.96
N LYS A 87 -5.87 0.92 -2.31
CA LYS A 87 -4.55 1.49 -2.02
C LYS A 87 -4.38 2.95 -2.47
N SER A 88 -4.76 3.23 -3.72
CA SER A 88 -4.65 4.56 -4.31
C SER A 88 -5.63 5.57 -3.69
N GLU A 89 -6.86 5.12 -3.34
CA GLU A 89 -7.83 5.99 -2.68
C GLU A 89 -7.32 6.43 -1.30
N PHE A 90 -6.66 5.55 -0.58
CA PHE A 90 -6.05 5.87 0.71
C PHE A 90 -4.79 6.72 0.56
N ALA A 91 -3.80 6.26 -0.23
CA ALA A 91 -2.49 6.89 -0.32
C ALA A 91 -2.47 8.18 -1.15
N SER A 92 -3.22 8.23 -2.26
CA SER A 92 -3.11 9.29 -3.27
C SER A 92 -4.27 10.28 -3.26
N TYR A 93 -5.35 9.98 -2.53
CA TYR A 93 -6.52 10.85 -2.43
C TYR A 93 -6.79 11.31 -0.99
N LEU A 94 -7.11 10.38 -0.08
CA LEU A 94 -7.55 10.73 1.27
C LEU A 94 -6.39 11.16 2.18
N PHE A 95 -5.27 10.45 2.15
CA PHE A 95 -4.10 10.79 2.97
C PHE A 95 -3.50 12.16 2.64
N PRO A 96 -3.29 12.58 1.38
CA PRO A 96 -2.80 13.92 1.08
C PRO A 96 -3.71 15.03 1.59
N ALA A 97 -5.02 14.85 1.50
CA ALA A 97 -5.99 15.81 2.02
C ALA A 97 -5.89 15.92 3.55
N TRP A 98 -5.92 14.78 4.24
CA TRP A 98 -5.80 14.72 5.69
C TRP A 98 -4.46 15.26 6.20
N PHE A 99 -3.35 14.90 5.54
CA PHE A 99 -2.02 15.37 5.88
C PHE A 99 -1.91 16.90 5.74
N LEU A 100 -2.42 17.48 4.65
CA LEU A 100 -2.43 18.93 4.47
C LEU A 100 -3.46 19.64 5.35
N GLY A 101 -4.51 18.95 5.79
CA GLY A 101 -5.40 19.45 6.83
C GLY A 101 -4.67 19.64 8.18
N ARG A 102 -3.83 18.68 8.55
CA ARG A 102 -3.02 18.72 9.79
C ARG A 102 -1.80 19.63 9.69
N TYR A 103 -1.14 19.63 8.52
CA TYR A 103 0.11 20.33 8.28
C TYR A 103 0.02 21.15 6.99
N PRO A 104 -0.76 22.24 6.98
CA PRO A 104 -1.12 22.95 5.76
C PRO A 104 0.01 23.74 5.10
N GLU A 105 1.18 23.82 5.73
CA GLU A 105 2.41 24.41 5.18
C GLU A 105 3.33 23.40 4.51
N LYS A 106 3.02 22.10 4.64
CA LYS A 106 3.84 21.01 4.13
C LYS A 106 3.70 20.81 2.62
N LYS A 107 4.66 20.12 2.03
CA LYS A 107 4.77 19.95 0.58
C LYS A 107 4.65 18.46 0.21
N ILE A 108 3.80 18.18 -0.76
CA ILE A 108 3.59 16.83 -1.29
C ILE A 108 4.01 16.78 -2.75
N ILE A 109 4.81 15.77 -3.12
CA ILE A 109 4.97 15.33 -4.51
C ILE A 109 4.20 14.02 -4.66
N GLN A 110 3.22 14.01 -5.57
CA GLN A 110 2.41 12.84 -5.92
C GLN A 110 2.85 12.32 -7.28
N THR A 111 3.11 11.02 -7.37
CA THR A 111 3.48 10.40 -8.65
C THR A 111 2.63 9.18 -8.96
N ALA A 112 2.43 8.91 -10.24
CA ALA A 112 1.82 7.69 -10.75
C ALA A 112 2.48 7.33 -12.09
N HIS A 113 2.20 6.14 -12.66
CA HIS A 113 2.81 5.73 -13.93
C HIS A 113 2.53 6.72 -15.08
N THR A 114 1.39 7.42 -15.09
CA THR A 114 1.13 8.51 -16.04
C THR A 114 0.89 9.84 -15.33
N ALA A 115 1.23 10.94 -16.04
CA ALA A 115 0.95 12.29 -15.57
C ALA A 115 -0.57 12.53 -15.43
N GLU A 116 -1.38 11.96 -16.33
CA GLU A 116 -2.84 12.10 -16.30
C GLU A 116 -3.44 11.53 -15.01
N LEU A 117 -3.00 10.33 -14.62
CA LEU A 117 -3.45 9.68 -13.38
C LEU A 117 -3.04 10.49 -12.15
N ALA A 118 -1.76 10.92 -12.08
CA ALA A 118 -1.26 11.74 -10.98
C ALA A 118 -2.02 13.07 -10.85
N VAL A 119 -2.28 13.75 -11.97
CA VAL A 119 -3.07 15.00 -12.04
C VAL A 119 -4.54 14.74 -11.65
N GLY A 120 -5.08 13.56 -12.02
CA GLY A 120 -6.41 13.10 -11.60
C GLY A 120 -6.54 13.06 -10.07
N PHE A 121 -5.56 12.47 -9.39
CA PHE A 121 -5.50 12.49 -7.92
C PHE A 121 -5.36 13.92 -7.37
N GLY A 122 -4.49 14.74 -7.94
CA GLY A 122 -4.34 16.13 -7.53
C GLY A 122 -5.66 16.91 -7.61
N ARG A 123 -6.47 16.65 -8.63
CA ARG A 123 -7.82 17.23 -8.78
C ARG A 123 -8.77 16.73 -7.69
N LYS A 124 -8.77 15.42 -7.39
CA LYS A 124 -9.60 14.82 -6.33
C LYS A 124 -9.24 15.44 -4.97
N VAL A 125 -7.95 15.48 -4.60
CA VAL A 125 -7.47 16.08 -3.34
C VAL A 125 -7.87 17.55 -3.23
N ARG A 126 -7.62 18.33 -4.29
CA ARG A 126 -8.00 19.73 -4.37
C ARG A 126 -9.50 19.95 -4.14
N ASN A 127 -10.33 19.13 -4.77
CA ASN A 127 -11.78 19.22 -4.65
C ASN A 127 -12.25 18.82 -3.24
N LEU A 128 -11.64 17.81 -2.62
CA LEU A 128 -11.96 17.40 -1.25
C LEU A 128 -11.68 18.51 -0.24
N ILE A 129 -10.54 19.20 -0.37
CA ILE A 129 -10.18 20.33 0.53
C ILE A 129 -11.25 21.44 0.48
N ASN A 130 -11.95 21.60 -0.65
CA ASN A 130 -13.00 22.60 -0.79
C ASN A 130 -14.40 22.12 -0.37
N GLN A 131 -14.56 20.85 0.04
CA GLN A 131 -15.86 20.34 0.51
C GLN A 131 -16.16 20.84 1.92
N GLU A 132 -17.43 20.99 2.23
CA GLU A 132 -17.92 21.44 3.53
C GLU A 132 -17.49 20.50 4.65
N ASP A 133 -17.65 19.19 4.45
CA ASP A 133 -17.23 18.16 5.42
C ASP A 133 -15.74 18.28 5.79
N PHE A 134 -14.87 18.56 4.79
CA PHE A 134 -13.44 18.76 5.06
C PHE A 134 -13.22 20.07 5.86
N GLN A 135 -13.91 21.14 5.49
CA GLN A 135 -13.80 22.45 6.15
C GLN A 135 -14.30 22.40 7.61
N GLU A 136 -15.26 21.55 7.90
CA GLU A 136 -15.71 21.31 9.27
C GLU A 136 -14.64 20.60 10.12
N VAL A 137 -13.89 19.67 9.53
CA VAL A 137 -12.77 18.99 10.22
C VAL A 137 -11.56 19.91 10.36
N PHE A 138 -11.20 20.63 9.29
CA PHE A 138 -10.01 21.49 9.22
C PHE A 138 -10.39 22.95 8.90
N PRO A 139 -11.02 23.66 9.82
CA PRO A 139 -11.48 25.03 9.57
C PRO A 139 -10.33 25.98 9.26
N GLY A 140 -10.53 26.81 8.23
CA GLY A 140 -9.56 27.81 7.81
C GLY A 140 -8.42 27.30 6.93
N ILE A 141 -8.44 26.03 6.53
CA ILE A 141 -7.54 25.48 5.52
C ILE A 141 -8.26 25.54 4.17
N SER A 142 -7.70 26.25 3.20
CA SER A 142 -8.27 26.44 1.87
C SER A 142 -7.17 26.48 0.82
N LEU A 143 -7.58 26.51 -0.44
CA LEU A 143 -6.65 26.72 -1.55
C LEU A 143 -6.24 28.18 -1.66
N SER A 144 -5.00 28.42 -2.06
CA SER A 144 -4.54 29.76 -2.45
C SER A 144 -5.34 30.26 -3.66
N ALA A 145 -5.70 31.57 -3.67
CA ALA A 145 -6.59 32.14 -4.67
C ALA A 145 -6.04 32.08 -6.10
N ASP A 146 -4.71 32.13 -6.24
CA ASP A 146 -3.93 32.20 -7.49
C ASP A 146 -3.36 30.86 -7.96
N SER A 147 -3.62 29.75 -7.23
CA SER A 147 -2.97 28.47 -7.50
C SER A 147 -4.00 27.31 -7.51
N LYS A 148 -4.70 27.13 -8.65
CA LYS A 148 -5.84 26.22 -8.77
C LYS A 148 -5.73 25.17 -9.88
N ALA A 149 -4.55 24.96 -10.48
CA ALA A 149 -4.37 23.94 -11.50
C ALA A 149 -4.57 22.54 -10.92
N ALA A 150 -5.08 21.59 -11.72
CA ALA A 150 -5.44 20.25 -11.23
C ALA A 150 -4.25 19.48 -10.64
N GLY A 151 -3.09 19.57 -11.27
CA GLY A 151 -1.87 18.86 -10.85
C GLY A 151 -0.88 19.71 -10.05
N ARG A 152 -1.19 21.00 -9.83
CA ARG A 152 -0.31 21.89 -9.06
C ARG A 152 -1.12 22.99 -8.39
N TRP A 153 -1.12 22.99 -7.08
CA TRP A 153 -1.85 23.97 -6.29
C TRP A 153 -1.20 24.18 -4.92
N ASN A 154 -1.54 25.28 -4.28
CA ASN A 154 -1.02 25.64 -2.97
C ASN A 154 -2.16 25.80 -1.98
N THR A 155 -1.88 25.54 -0.71
CA THR A 155 -2.77 25.90 0.39
C THR A 155 -2.63 27.41 0.71
N ASN A 156 -3.62 27.98 1.37
CA ASN A 156 -3.56 29.34 1.92
C ASN A 156 -2.49 29.51 3.03
N LYS A 157 -1.86 28.42 3.47
CA LYS A 157 -0.78 28.37 4.46
C LYS A 157 0.60 28.05 3.81
N LYS A 158 0.74 28.21 2.49
CA LYS A 158 1.96 28.00 1.70
C LYS A 158 2.37 26.55 1.52
N GLY A 159 1.54 25.58 1.82
CA GLY A 159 1.76 24.20 1.42
C GLY A 159 1.71 24.07 -0.11
N ASP A 160 2.42 23.09 -0.66
CA ASP A 160 2.51 22.86 -2.11
C ASP A 160 2.13 21.40 -2.43
N TYR A 161 1.23 21.21 -3.37
CA TYR A 161 0.92 19.92 -3.95
C TYR A 161 1.33 19.91 -5.41
N PHE A 162 2.14 18.93 -5.79
CA PHE A 162 2.65 18.78 -7.15
C PHE A 162 2.49 17.35 -7.64
N ALA A 163 1.74 17.16 -8.71
CA ALA A 163 1.49 15.87 -9.34
C ALA A 163 2.30 15.71 -10.62
N ILE A 164 2.90 14.51 -10.81
CA ILE A 164 3.74 14.21 -11.97
C ILE A 164 3.69 12.72 -12.30
N GLY A 165 3.83 12.37 -13.56
CA GLY A 165 4.02 10.98 -14.00
C GLY A 165 5.45 10.51 -13.85
N VAL A 166 5.65 9.18 -13.83
CA VAL A 166 6.97 8.54 -13.90
C VAL A 166 7.71 9.06 -15.16
N GLY A 167 9.01 9.28 -15.04
CA GLY A 167 9.84 9.90 -16.09
C GLY A 167 9.74 11.42 -16.17
N GLY A 168 8.79 12.05 -15.48
CA GLY A 168 8.64 13.49 -15.47
C GLY A 168 9.70 14.21 -14.63
N ALA A 169 9.93 15.50 -14.94
CA ALA A 169 10.94 16.31 -14.27
C ALA A 169 10.41 16.93 -12.97
N VAL A 170 11.11 16.72 -11.87
CA VAL A 170 10.80 17.27 -10.53
C VAL A 170 11.74 18.40 -10.11
N THR A 171 12.44 18.98 -11.07
CA THR A 171 13.45 20.02 -10.81
C THR A 171 12.82 21.26 -10.15
N GLY A 172 13.48 21.80 -9.15
CA GLY A 172 13.02 23.00 -8.42
C GLY A 172 11.88 22.75 -7.43
N LYS A 173 11.49 21.50 -7.20
CA LYS A 173 10.48 21.13 -6.20
C LYS A 173 11.14 20.50 -4.96
N GLY A 174 10.49 20.67 -3.79
CA GLY A 174 10.85 19.98 -2.57
C GLY A 174 9.61 19.29 -2.01
N ALA A 175 9.78 18.20 -1.26
CA ALA A 175 8.71 17.45 -0.66
C ALA A 175 8.99 17.10 0.80
N ASP A 176 7.99 17.28 1.65
CA ASP A 176 7.94 16.68 2.99
C ASP A 176 7.43 15.24 2.90
N VAL A 177 6.54 14.98 1.93
CA VAL A 177 6.05 13.63 1.62
C VAL A 177 6.10 13.42 0.10
N LEU A 178 6.75 12.34 -0.31
CA LEU A 178 6.74 11.81 -1.67
C LEU A 178 5.83 10.59 -1.70
N ILE A 179 4.81 10.62 -2.57
CA ILE A 179 3.90 9.48 -2.77
C ILE A 179 4.11 8.94 -4.18
N ILE A 180 4.35 7.65 -4.28
CA ILE A 180 4.51 6.91 -5.54
C ILE A 180 3.41 5.86 -5.60
N ASP A 181 2.48 6.02 -6.53
CA ASP A 181 1.31 5.17 -6.68
C ASP A 181 1.35 4.43 -8.01
N ASP A 182 1.37 3.09 -7.94
CA ASP A 182 1.43 2.19 -9.10
C ASP A 182 2.39 2.73 -10.20
N PRO A 183 3.72 2.75 -9.95
CA PRO A 183 4.69 3.37 -10.86
C PRO A 183 4.89 2.59 -12.16
N HIS A 184 4.40 1.37 -12.24
CA HIS A 184 4.44 0.48 -13.42
C HIS A 184 3.06 0.31 -14.01
N SER A 185 2.97 0.30 -15.33
CA SER A 185 1.75 -0.02 -16.07
C SER A 185 1.70 -1.50 -16.47
N GLU A 186 0.50 -1.98 -16.80
CA GLU A 186 0.32 -3.33 -17.36
C GLU A 186 1.12 -3.55 -18.65
N GLN A 187 1.23 -2.51 -19.48
CA GLN A 187 1.99 -2.57 -20.74
C GLN A 187 3.48 -2.70 -20.47
N GLU A 188 4.03 -1.94 -19.51
CA GLU A 188 5.43 -2.07 -19.11
C GLU A 188 5.71 -3.42 -18.47
N ALA A 189 4.79 -3.94 -17.66
CA ALA A 189 4.92 -5.26 -17.07
C ALA A 189 4.90 -6.39 -18.13
N ALA A 190 4.06 -6.27 -19.14
CA ALA A 190 4.04 -7.20 -20.28
C ALA A 190 5.35 -7.15 -21.09
N LEU A 191 5.93 -5.96 -21.26
CA LEU A 191 7.24 -5.80 -21.90
C LEU A 191 8.36 -6.30 -20.99
N GLY A 192 8.22 -6.17 -19.68
CA GLY A 192 9.21 -6.55 -18.69
C GLY A 192 9.55 -8.04 -18.67
N ALA A 193 8.64 -8.90 -19.15
CA ALA A 193 8.89 -10.32 -19.36
C ALA A 193 9.98 -10.58 -20.43
N TYR A 194 10.12 -9.68 -21.39
CA TYR A 194 11.09 -9.80 -22.49
C TYR A 194 12.22 -8.76 -22.40
N ASN A 195 11.97 -7.64 -21.73
CA ASN A 195 12.92 -6.54 -21.58
C ASN A 195 12.83 -5.96 -20.15
N PRO A 196 13.60 -6.53 -19.22
CA PRO A 196 13.59 -6.08 -17.82
C PRO A 196 14.04 -4.62 -17.59
N ASP A 197 14.69 -3.99 -18.57
CA ASP A 197 15.13 -2.59 -18.49
C ASP A 197 13.99 -1.59 -18.26
N VAL A 198 12.75 -1.98 -18.53
CA VAL A 198 11.58 -1.12 -18.24
C VAL A 198 11.46 -0.85 -16.74
N TYR A 199 11.79 -1.83 -15.90
CA TYR A 199 11.79 -1.66 -14.45
C TYR A 199 12.99 -0.83 -13.97
N ASP A 200 14.15 -1.03 -14.58
CA ASP A 200 15.37 -0.30 -14.24
C ASP A 200 15.22 1.21 -14.50
N LYS A 201 14.52 1.60 -15.58
CA LYS A 201 14.18 2.99 -15.86
C LYS A 201 13.37 3.67 -14.77
N VAL A 202 12.40 2.96 -14.19
CA VAL A 202 11.58 3.49 -13.09
C VAL A 202 12.42 3.68 -11.83
N TYR A 203 13.30 2.73 -11.52
CA TYR A 203 14.20 2.83 -10.39
C TYR A 203 15.24 3.95 -10.57
N GLU A 204 15.80 4.09 -11.77
CA GLU A 204 16.72 5.20 -12.09
C GLU A 204 16.03 6.56 -11.96
N TRP A 205 14.82 6.70 -12.52
CA TRP A 205 14.02 7.91 -12.35
C TRP A 205 13.76 8.22 -10.87
N TYR A 206 13.37 7.21 -10.08
CA TYR A 206 13.13 7.36 -8.65
C TYR A 206 14.38 7.90 -7.94
N THR A 207 15.53 7.29 -8.18
CA THR A 207 16.79 7.64 -7.47
C THR A 207 17.39 8.96 -7.94
N SER A 208 17.33 9.27 -9.23
CA SER A 208 17.91 10.47 -9.82
C SER A 208 17.03 11.71 -9.69
N GLY A 209 15.73 11.55 -9.53
CA GLY A 209 14.74 12.63 -9.51
C GLY A 209 14.01 12.77 -8.16
N PRO A 210 12.87 12.11 -7.97
CA PRO A 210 11.98 12.36 -6.82
C PRO A 210 12.64 12.14 -5.45
N ARG A 211 13.47 11.10 -5.31
CA ARG A 211 14.19 10.80 -4.06
C ARG A 211 15.05 11.96 -3.59
N GLN A 212 15.68 12.68 -4.54
CA GLN A 212 16.54 13.81 -4.25
C GLN A 212 15.77 15.12 -3.93
N ARG A 213 14.45 15.11 -4.04
CA ARG A 213 13.57 16.25 -3.72
C ARG A 213 13.05 16.23 -2.30
N LEU A 214 13.35 15.18 -1.56
CA LEU A 214 12.90 15.05 -0.20
C LEU A 214 13.57 16.06 0.71
N GLN A 215 12.77 16.78 1.49
CA GLN A 215 13.27 17.65 2.55
C GLN A 215 13.93 16.81 3.65
N PRO A 216 14.87 17.38 4.44
CA PRO A 216 15.38 16.70 5.63
C PRO A 216 14.23 16.23 6.54
N GLY A 217 14.23 14.96 6.91
CA GLY A 217 13.16 14.35 7.71
C GLY A 217 11.89 14.00 6.93
N GLY A 218 11.84 14.24 5.62
CA GLY A 218 10.69 13.90 4.78
C GLY A 218 10.49 12.39 4.62
N ALA A 219 9.26 12.00 4.30
CA ALA A 219 8.84 10.61 4.15
C ALA A 219 8.59 10.21 2.69
N ILE A 220 8.74 8.93 2.40
CA ILE A 220 8.36 8.33 1.12
C ILE A 220 7.32 7.25 1.40
N ILE A 221 6.22 7.31 0.66
CA ILE A 221 5.17 6.29 0.62
C ILE A 221 5.14 5.72 -0.79
N ILE A 222 5.27 4.42 -0.92
CA ILE A 222 5.08 3.70 -2.17
C ILE A 222 3.92 2.75 -1.99
N VAL A 223 2.89 2.89 -2.81
CA VAL A 223 1.78 1.94 -2.86
C VAL A 223 1.72 1.37 -4.26
N MET A 224 1.75 0.05 -4.38
CA MET A 224 1.70 -0.58 -5.69
C MET A 224 1.20 -2.03 -5.65
N THR A 225 0.81 -2.51 -6.81
CA THR A 225 0.66 -3.92 -7.08
C THR A 225 2.01 -4.46 -7.55
N ARG A 226 2.40 -5.65 -7.09
CA ARG A 226 3.65 -6.29 -7.53
C ARG A 226 3.52 -6.82 -8.95
N TRP A 227 4.60 -6.74 -9.70
CA TRP A 227 4.67 -7.20 -11.09
C TRP A 227 5.81 -8.18 -11.33
N SER A 228 6.97 -7.91 -10.74
CA SER A 228 8.21 -8.65 -10.92
C SER A 228 9.10 -8.51 -9.70
N THR A 229 10.05 -9.42 -9.54
CA THR A 229 11.15 -9.26 -8.56
C THR A 229 12.04 -8.04 -8.86
N ARG A 230 11.97 -7.51 -10.10
CA ARG A 230 12.69 -6.32 -10.55
C ARG A 230 11.85 -5.05 -10.55
N ASP A 231 10.60 -5.08 -10.12
CA ASP A 231 9.79 -3.87 -9.99
C ASP A 231 10.37 -2.90 -8.94
N LEU A 232 9.79 -1.71 -8.81
CA LEU A 232 10.33 -0.68 -7.92
C LEU A 232 10.50 -1.17 -6.48
N THR A 233 9.51 -1.89 -5.95
CA THR A 233 9.60 -2.51 -4.60
C THR A 233 10.78 -3.47 -4.51
N GLY A 234 10.90 -4.41 -5.46
CA GLY A 234 11.97 -5.41 -5.46
C GLY A 234 13.36 -4.77 -5.52
N GLN A 235 13.55 -3.75 -6.36
CA GLN A 235 14.84 -3.05 -6.47
C GLN A 235 15.17 -2.24 -5.22
N ILE A 236 14.19 -1.58 -4.60
CA ILE A 236 14.40 -0.84 -3.34
C ILE A 236 14.80 -1.79 -2.22
N ILE A 237 14.08 -2.89 -2.04
CA ILE A 237 14.38 -3.89 -1.01
C ILE A 237 15.77 -4.48 -1.24
N LYS A 238 16.09 -4.87 -2.48
CA LYS A 238 17.41 -5.37 -2.84
C LYS A 238 18.51 -4.35 -2.52
N SER A 239 18.31 -3.09 -2.88
CA SER A 239 19.28 -2.02 -2.59
C SER A 239 19.44 -1.79 -1.08
N ALA A 240 18.34 -1.82 -0.32
CA ALA A 240 18.35 -1.63 1.12
C ALA A 240 19.07 -2.77 1.87
N THR A 241 18.98 -4.00 1.37
CA THR A 241 19.66 -5.15 1.98
C THR A 241 21.13 -5.27 1.61
N GLN A 242 21.54 -4.72 0.45
CA GLN A 242 22.90 -4.87 -0.06
C GLN A 242 23.84 -3.71 0.28
N ARG A 243 23.31 -2.55 0.73
CA ARG A 243 24.11 -1.36 0.97
C ARG A 243 24.08 -0.96 2.43
N GLU A 244 25.24 -0.89 3.04
CA GLU A 244 25.39 -0.36 4.39
C GLU A 244 24.95 1.12 4.44
N GLY A 245 24.18 1.48 5.45
CA GLY A 245 23.65 2.85 5.61
C GLY A 245 22.48 3.20 4.69
N ALA A 246 21.92 2.24 3.95
CA ALA A 246 20.70 2.48 3.19
C ALA A 246 19.50 2.76 4.11
N ASP A 247 18.47 3.43 3.55
CA ASP A 247 17.22 3.66 4.27
C ASP A 247 16.58 2.33 4.72
N GLU A 248 16.10 2.28 5.95
CA GLU A 248 15.28 1.18 6.43
C GLU A 248 13.83 1.38 5.99
N TRP A 249 13.27 0.36 5.33
CA TRP A 249 11.92 0.38 4.81
C TRP A 249 11.00 -0.53 5.62
N GLU A 250 9.85 0.00 6.01
CA GLU A 250 8.73 -0.84 6.41
C GLU A 250 7.97 -1.27 5.18
N VAL A 251 7.87 -2.59 4.98
CA VAL A 251 7.17 -3.19 3.84
C VAL A 251 5.96 -3.94 4.37
N ILE A 252 4.78 -3.52 3.91
CA ILE A 252 3.49 -4.14 4.24
C ILE A 252 3.03 -4.86 2.97
N GLU A 253 2.98 -6.19 3.03
CA GLU A 253 2.50 -7.02 1.92
C GLU A 253 1.15 -7.61 2.31
N LEU A 254 0.13 -7.32 1.49
CA LEU A 254 -1.25 -7.66 1.74
C LEU A 254 -1.77 -8.52 0.58
N PRO A 255 -1.70 -9.86 0.68
CA PRO A 255 -2.20 -10.76 -0.36
C PRO A 255 -3.74 -10.75 -0.40
N ALA A 256 -4.34 -10.99 -1.57
CA ALA A 256 -5.80 -11.07 -1.74
C ALA A 256 -6.42 -12.21 -0.95
N ILE A 257 -5.73 -13.35 -0.89
CA ILE A 257 -6.09 -14.50 -0.05
C ILE A 257 -4.95 -14.69 0.96
N LEU A 258 -5.32 -14.64 2.22
CA LEU A 258 -4.39 -14.77 3.34
C LEU A 258 -3.90 -16.21 3.50
N PRO A 259 -2.81 -16.45 4.25
CA PRO A 259 -2.38 -17.81 4.60
C PRO A 259 -3.44 -18.64 5.35
N SER A 260 -4.43 -17.98 5.96
CA SER A 260 -5.61 -18.62 6.57
C SER A 260 -6.67 -19.08 5.54
N GLU A 261 -6.40 -18.93 4.25
CA GLU A 261 -7.32 -19.16 3.15
C GLU A 261 -8.54 -18.23 3.11
N GLU A 262 -8.58 -17.21 3.95
CA GLU A 262 -9.62 -16.18 3.96
C GLU A 262 -9.28 -15.02 3.03
N PRO A 263 -10.28 -14.36 2.40
CA PRO A 263 -10.02 -13.11 1.68
C PRO A 263 -9.47 -12.02 2.59
N LEU A 264 -8.61 -11.16 2.05
CA LEU A 264 -8.16 -9.95 2.74
C LEU A 264 -9.32 -9.01 3.09
N TRP A 265 -10.34 -8.97 2.20
CA TRP A 265 -11.49 -8.08 2.31
C TRP A 265 -12.79 -8.81 1.93
N PRO A 266 -13.29 -9.72 2.79
CA PRO A 266 -14.44 -10.57 2.49
C PRO A 266 -15.74 -9.79 2.25
N GLU A 267 -15.88 -8.59 2.83
CA GLU A 267 -17.07 -7.75 2.68
C GLU A 267 -17.20 -7.16 1.26
N PHE A 268 -16.12 -7.11 0.49
CA PHE A 268 -16.09 -6.57 -0.87
C PHE A 268 -15.64 -7.60 -1.91
N TRP A 269 -14.69 -8.46 -1.56
CA TRP A 269 -14.16 -9.54 -2.40
C TRP A 269 -14.44 -10.92 -1.76
N PRO A 270 -15.60 -11.53 -2.02
CA PRO A 270 -15.88 -12.90 -1.57
C PRO A 270 -14.89 -13.90 -2.14
N LEU A 271 -14.64 -14.98 -1.39
CA LEU A 271 -13.62 -15.99 -1.76
C LEU A 271 -13.90 -16.66 -3.11
N ASP A 272 -15.15 -16.95 -3.42
CA ASP A 272 -15.58 -17.57 -4.69
C ASP A 272 -15.24 -16.69 -5.90
N GLN A 273 -15.39 -15.38 -5.79
CA GLN A 273 -15.00 -14.43 -6.84
C GLN A 273 -13.48 -14.36 -7.01
N LEU A 274 -12.72 -14.39 -5.92
CA LEU A 274 -11.26 -14.43 -5.98
C LEU A 274 -10.76 -15.75 -6.57
N GLN A 275 -11.41 -16.87 -6.26
CA GLN A 275 -11.07 -18.18 -6.82
C GLN A 275 -11.40 -18.25 -8.32
N ALA A 276 -12.54 -17.70 -8.76
CA ALA A 276 -12.87 -17.60 -10.17
C ALA A 276 -11.84 -16.79 -10.94
N LEU A 277 -11.45 -15.63 -10.40
CA LEU A 277 -10.41 -14.78 -10.99
C LEU A 277 -9.04 -15.48 -11.02
N LYS A 278 -8.70 -16.24 -9.97
CA LYS A 278 -7.48 -17.05 -9.91
C LYS A 278 -7.44 -18.11 -11.01
N ALA A 279 -8.58 -18.71 -11.33
CA ALA A 279 -8.68 -19.73 -12.39
C ALA A 279 -8.50 -19.15 -13.79
N GLU A 280 -8.84 -17.87 -13.99
CA GLU A 280 -8.70 -17.19 -15.29
C GLU A 280 -7.30 -16.63 -15.54
N LEU A 281 -6.55 -16.29 -14.48
CA LEU A 281 -5.25 -15.67 -14.59
C LEU A 281 -4.11 -16.69 -14.70
N PRO A 282 -3.06 -16.39 -15.49
CA PRO A 282 -1.80 -17.14 -15.40
C PRO A 282 -1.29 -17.17 -13.95
N VAL A 283 -0.71 -18.31 -13.55
CA VAL A 283 -0.21 -18.51 -12.17
C VAL A 283 0.76 -17.41 -11.75
N SER A 284 1.69 -17.04 -12.63
CA SER A 284 2.66 -15.97 -12.37
C SER A 284 2.00 -14.61 -12.11
N LYS A 285 0.96 -14.25 -12.89
CA LYS A 285 0.22 -13.01 -12.68
C LYS A 285 -0.58 -13.03 -11.38
N TRP A 286 -1.24 -14.14 -11.08
CA TRP A 286 -1.94 -14.30 -9.82
C TRP A 286 -0.99 -14.16 -8.63
N SER A 287 0.14 -14.88 -8.67
CA SER A 287 1.15 -14.83 -7.61
C SER A 287 1.67 -13.41 -7.40
N ALA A 288 2.10 -12.74 -8.46
CA ALA A 288 2.63 -11.38 -8.36
C ALA A 288 1.56 -10.37 -7.91
N GLN A 289 0.44 -10.27 -8.65
CA GLN A 289 -0.49 -9.15 -8.50
C GLN A 289 -1.47 -9.34 -7.35
N TYR A 290 -1.90 -10.58 -7.09
CA TYR A 290 -2.90 -10.87 -6.07
C TYR A 290 -2.31 -11.42 -4.77
N GLN A 291 -1.19 -12.15 -4.84
CA GLN A 291 -0.52 -12.65 -3.64
C GLN A 291 0.71 -11.81 -3.23
N GLN A 292 1.08 -10.81 -4.01
CA GLN A 292 2.24 -9.92 -3.81
C GLN A 292 3.57 -10.69 -3.80
N ASP A 293 3.58 -11.88 -4.39
CA ASP A 293 4.74 -12.78 -4.48
C ASP A 293 5.14 -12.97 -5.96
N PRO A 294 5.88 -12.01 -6.55
CA PRO A 294 6.37 -12.14 -7.90
C PRO A 294 7.46 -13.20 -7.96
N THR A 295 7.17 -14.31 -8.63
CA THR A 295 8.17 -15.31 -8.94
C THR A 295 9.07 -14.82 -10.08
N ALA A 296 10.34 -15.17 -10.07
CA ALA A 296 11.24 -14.90 -11.19
C ALA A 296 10.77 -15.72 -12.41
N GLU A 297 10.14 -15.07 -13.40
CA GLU A 297 9.70 -15.74 -14.63
C GLU A 297 10.88 -16.39 -15.39
N GLU A 298 12.09 -15.86 -15.24
CA GLU A 298 13.30 -16.35 -15.89
C GLU A 298 14.02 -17.47 -15.14
N GLY A 299 13.55 -17.87 -13.94
CA GLY A 299 14.29 -18.78 -13.04
C GLY A 299 13.68 -20.16 -12.84
N ALA A 300 12.48 -20.41 -13.31
CA ALA A 300 11.90 -21.74 -13.21
C ALA A 300 12.47 -22.66 -14.35
N LEU A 301 13.77 -22.94 -14.26
CA LEU A 301 14.36 -24.06 -15.00
C LEU A 301 13.57 -25.36 -14.77
N ILE A 302 12.85 -25.43 -13.67
CA ILE A 302 11.98 -26.54 -13.29
C ILE A 302 10.55 -26.00 -13.10
N LYS A 303 9.68 -26.30 -14.05
CA LYS A 303 8.28 -25.89 -13.98
C LYS A 303 7.53 -26.71 -12.94
N ARG A 304 6.56 -26.07 -12.21
CA ARG A 304 5.75 -26.74 -11.19
C ARG A 304 5.01 -27.97 -11.74
N GLU A 305 4.57 -27.91 -12.97
CA GLU A 305 3.90 -29.02 -13.68
C GLU A 305 4.79 -30.24 -13.91
N TRP A 306 6.12 -30.10 -13.75
CA TRP A 306 7.08 -31.22 -13.85
C TRP A 306 7.27 -31.92 -12.51
N TRP A 307 6.83 -31.35 -11.41
CA TRP A 307 6.87 -31.99 -10.10
C TRP A 307 5.76 -33.01 -10.00
N GLN A 308 6.12 -34.25 -9.68
CA GLN A 308 5.19 -35.33 -9.38
C GLN A 308 5.27 -35.65 -7.90
N GLU A 309 4.13 -35.97 -7.32
CA GLU A 309 4.10 -36.49 -5.95
C GLU A 309 4.54 -37.95 -5.95
N TRP A 310 5.39 -38.27 -4.96
CA TRP A 310 5.80 -39.67 -4.75
C TRP A 310 4.66 -40.39 -4.01
N GLU A 311 4.09 -41.42 -4.66
CA GLU A 311 2.88 -42.10 -4.18
C GLU A 311 3.15 -43.20 -3.11
N TYR A 312 4.41 -43.47 -2.76
CA TYR A 312 4.79 -44.53 -1.85
C TYR A 312 5.30 -43.97 -0.52
N ASP A 313 5.04 -44.70 0.59
CA ASP A 313 5.46 -44.33 1.95
C ASP A 313 6.98 -44.35 2.20
N SER A 314 7.76 -44.96 1.31
CA SER A 314 9.21 -45.02 1.41
C SER A 314 9.88 -44.52 0.14
N PRO A 315 11.04 -43.84 0.25
CA PRO A 315 11.78 -43.40 -0.92
C PRO A 315 12.25 -44.61 -1.75
N PRO A 316 12.51 -44.44 -3.07
CA PRO A 316 13.04 -45.49 -3.91
C PRO A 316 14.44 -45.92 -3.45
N PRO A 317 14.86 -47.16 -3.71
CA PRO A 317 16.24 -47.56 -3.52
C PRO A 317 17.17 -46.65 -4.30
N CYS A 318 18.17 -46.07 -3.67
CA CYS A 318 19.10 -45.15 -4.29
C CYS A 318 20.54 -45.46 -3.92
N GLU A 319 21.47 -45.19 -4.82
CA GLU A 319 22.92 -45.39 -4.64
C GLU A 319 23.55 -44.25 -3.85
N ALA A 320 23.02 -43.04 -3.99
CA ALA A 320 23.52 -41.87 -3.29
C ALA A 320 22.38 -40.89 -2.96
N ILE A 321 22.53 -40.17 -1.85
CA ILE A 321 21.65 -39.10 -1.42
C ILE A 321 22.49 -37.83 -1.30
N ILE A 322 22.11 -36.80 -2.03
CA ILE A 322 22.75 -35.48 -1.93
C ILE A 322 21.75 -34.50 -1.36
N GLN A 323 22.11 -33.85 -0.25
CA GLN A 323 21.33 -32.78 0.36
C GLN A 323 22.02 -31.44 0.13
N SER A 324 21.28 -30.48 -0.44
CA SER A 324 21.71 -29.10 -0.56
C SER A 324 20.86 -28.24 0.36
N TRP A 325 21.51 -27.44 1.20
CA TRP A 325 20.88 -26.60 2.19
C TRP A 325 21.09 -25.12 1.81
N ASP A 326 20.01 -24.39 1.67
CA ASP A 326 19.99 -22.93 1.63
C ASP A 326 19.50 -22.44 2.99
N THR A 327 20.37 -21.80 3.76
CA THR A 327 20.07 -21.43 5.14
C THR A 327 19.95 -19.92 5.30
N ALA A 328 18.87 -19.49 5.95
CA ALA A 328 18.70 -18.09 6.32
C ALA A 328 19.74 -17.64 7.36
N PHE A 329 20.43 -16.54 7.10
CA PHE A 329 21.48 -15.99 7.98
C PHE A 329 20.94 -15.14 9.15
N LEU A 330 19.68 -14.70 9.10
CA LEU A 330 19.10 -13.79 10.11
C LEU A 330 17.90 -14.41 10.82
N LYS A 331 17.87 -14.33 12.15
CA LYS A 331 16.75 -14.74 13.01
C LYS A 331 15.69 -13.62 13.15
N THR A 332 15.26 -13.03 12.06
CA THR A 332 14.19 -12.01 12.08
C THR A 332 12.92 -12.57 11.44
N GLN A 333 11.76 -12.03 11.76
CA GLN A 333 10.48 -12.40 11.11
C GLN A 333 10.47 -12.17 9.59
N ARG A 334 11.50 -11.54 9.03
CA ARG A 334 11.70 -11.22 7.61
C ARG A 334 12.87 -12.01 6.98
N ALA A 335 13.43 -13.00 7.70
CA ALA A 335 14.46 -13.86 7.12
C ALA A 335 13.81 -14.82 6.11
N ASP A 336 14.50 -15.04 5.00
CA ASP A 336 14.14 -16.09 4.05
C ASP A 336 14.04 -17.44 4.77
N TYR A 337 13.17 -18.32 4.28
CA TYR A 337 13.07 -19.68 4.81
C TYR A 337 14.36 -20.43 4.54
N SER A 338 14.77 -21.25 5.50
CA SER A 338 15.80 -22.27 5.21
C SER A 338 15.16 -23.38 4.39
N ALA A 339 15.73 -23.67 3.25
CA ALA A 339 15.28 -24.73 2.34
C ALA A 339 16.30 -25.85 2.24
N CYS A 340 15.83 -27.08 2.11
CA CYS A 340 16.64 -28.24 1.84
C CYS A 340 16.10 -28.94 0.60
N THR A 341 16.98 -29.16 -0.39
CA THR A 341 16.70 -30.02 -1.54
C THR A 341 17.45 -31.33 -1.36
N CYS A 342 16.75 -32.45 -1.47
CA CYS A 342 17.30 -33.77 -1.39
C CYS A 342 17.18 -34.47 -2.73
N LEU A 343 18.31 -34.86 -3.32
CA LEU A 343 18.37 -35.61 -4.57
C LEU A 343 18.74 -37.08 -4.28
N LEU A 344 17.93 -37.97 -4.82
CA LEU A 344 18.16 -39.40 -4.76
C LEU A 344 18.70 -39.88 -6.11
N TYR A 345 19.88 -40.42 -6.12
CA TYR A 345 20.47 -41.03 -7.31
C TYR A 345 20.11 -42.52 -7.39
N THR A 346 19.38 -42.89 -8.45
CA THR A 346 19.01 -44.27 -8.75
C THR A 346 19.78 -44.74 -9.99
N SER A 347 20.11 -45.99 -10.09
CA SER A 347 20.93 -46.58 -11.17
C SER A 347 20.26 -46.55 -12.56
N ASP A 348 18.93 -46.37 -12.61
CA ASP A 348 18.17 -46.38 -13.86
C ASP A 348 18.15 -45.02 -14.59
N ALA A 349 18.54 -43.93 -13.93
CA ALA A 349 18.48 -42.60 -14.55
C ALA A 349 19.60 -42.33 -15.58
N ALA A 350 20.62 -43.16 -15.65
CA ALA A 350 21.79 -42.98 -16.51
C ALA A 350 21.75 -43.77 -17.82
N ASP A 351 20.87 -44.76 -17.99
CA ASP A 351 20.85 -45.64 -19.14
C ASP A 351 19.83 -45.25 -20.24
N GLU A 352 18.89 -44.36 -20.00
CA GLU A 352 17.89 -43.91 -21.01
C GLU A 352 18.44 -42.91 -22.04
N GLU A 353 19.62 -42.32 -21.85
CA GLU A 353 20.20 -41.40 -22.84
C GLU A 353 21.07 -42.10 -23.92
N ARG A 354 21.09 -43.41 -24.02
CA ARG A 354 21.83 -44.14 -25.04
C ARG A 354 20.98 -45.07 -25.92
N GLY A 355 19.76 -44.62 -26.22
CA GLY A 355 18.92 -45.29 -27.21
C GLY A 355 18.63 -44.39 -28.41
#